data_e612140f174cad2055cb2cc5eefee3c6
#
_entry.id   e612140f174cad2055cb2cc5eefee3c6
#
_cell.length_a   1.000
_cell.length_b   1.000
_cell.length_c   1.000
_cell.angle_alpha   90.00
_cell.angle_beta   90.00
_cell.angle_gamma   90.00
#
_symmetry.space_group_name_H-M   'P 1'
#
loop_
_entity.id
_entity.type
_entity.pdbx_description
1 polymer ?
#
loop_
_entity_poly.entity_id
_entity_poly.type
_entity_poly.pdbx_seq_one_letter_code
_entity_poly.pdbx_strand_id
1 'polypeptide(L)'
;MKKVFLITLLLAICPCVFANGYEMKLPVEGNSIANDALQFNVMTEIYKYLSLKNPSCYNYSISDTQIIQYPYDVKKKDGIYKKGYWKELWTIDVCKHKVQVPVSYSIKKSGTAFKIEDKFYTQ
;
A
#
# COMPACT_ATOMS: atom_id res chain seq x y z
N MET A 1 36.93 21.55 -10.57
CA MET A 1 36.56 21.15 -10.39
C MET A 1 36.46 20.28 -10.38
N LYS A 2 36.12 19.98 -10.42
CA LYS A 2 35.78 19.23 -10.44
C LYS A 2 35.20 18.75 -9.89
N LYS A 3 34.66 18.79 -9.59
CA LYS A 3 34.00 18.33 -9.03
C LYS A 3 32.97 18.21 -9.16
N VAL A 4 32.66 18.36 -9.36
CA VAL A 4 31.67 18.26 -9.51
C VAL A 4 31.15 17.29 -9.86
N PHE A 5 31.27 16.92 -10.08
CA PHE A 5 30.75 16.03 -10.30
C PHE A 5 30.48 15.15 -9.79
N LEU A 6 30.58 14.98 -9.46
CA LEU A 6 30.43 14.09 -8.71
C LEU A 6 29.18 14.00 -8.11
N ILE A 7 28.79 14.89 -7.74
CA ILE A 7 27.65 15.18 -7.11
C ILE A 7 26.58 14.54 -7.74
N THR A 8 26.51 14.82 -8.88
CA THR A 8 25.55 14.24 -9.62
C THR A 8 25.36 12.88 -9.29
N LEU A 9 26.36 12.28 -9.26
CA LEU A 9 26.29 10.97 -9.09
C LEU A 9 25.45 10.65 -7.98
N LEU A 10 25.61 11.33 -6.99
CA LEU A 10 24.96 11.02 -5.87
C LEU A 10 23.53 10.88 -6.08
N LEU A 11 22.99 11.74 -6.73
CA LEU A 11 21.68 11.70 -6.89
C LEU A 11 21.26 10.48 -7.50
N ALA A 12 22.04 9.99 -8.25
CA ALA A 12 21.70 8.86 -8.98
C ALA A 12 21.40 7.80 -8.02
N ILE A 13 21.92 7.95 -6.90
CA ILE A 13 21.78 7.01 -5.94
C ILE A 13 20.44 6.80 -5.53
N CYS A 14 19.73 7.82 -5.39
CA CYS A 14 18.41 7.72 -4.94
C CYS A 14 17.60 6.71 -5.61
N PRO A 15 17.64 6.66 -6.87
CA PRO A 15 16.81 5.73 -7.57
C PRO A 15 17.12 4.33 -7.19
N CYS A 16 18.27 4.12 -6.78
CA CYS A 16 18.66 2.79 -6.46
C CYS A 16 17.79 2.15 -5.46
N VAL A 17 17.19 2.95 -4.70
CA VAL A 17 16.34 2.44 -3.70
C VAL A 17 15.28 1.58 -4.27
N PHE A 18 14.90 1.86 -5.45
CA PHE A 18 13.82 1.10 -6.03
C PHE A 18 14.26 -0.17 -6.69
N ALA A 19 15.50 -0.46 -6.59
CA ALA A 19 15.98 -1.66 -7.18
C ALA A 19 15.53 -2.88 -6.43
N ASN A 20 14.58 -2.73 -5.56
CA ASN A 20 14.05 -3.85 -4.84
C ASN A 20 13.24 -4.74 -5.71
N GLY A 21 12.95 -4.32 -6.89
CA GLY A 21 12.29 -5.20 -7.82
C GLY A 21 10.81 -5.03 -7.96
N TYR A 22 10.20 -4.09 -7.32
CA TYR A 22 8.79 -3.85 -7.55
C TYR A 22 8.52 -2.37 -7.65
N GLU A 23 7.48 -2.04 -8.38
CA GLU A 23 7.05 -0.68 -8.60
C GLU A 23 5.97 -0.32 -7.61
N MET A 24 5.97 0.92 -7.20
CA MET A 24 4.90 1.43 -6.37
C MET A 24 4.21 2.54 -7.13
N LYS A 25 2.95 2.32 -7.44
CA LYS A 25 2.16 3.30 -8.19
C LYS A 25 1.03 3.82 -7.34
N LEU A 26 0.87 5.11 -7.32
CA LEU A 26 -0.22 5.76 -6.59
C LEU A 26 -0.91 6.76 -7.48
N PRO A 27 -2.23 6.87 -7.37
CA PRO A 27 -3.09 6.06 -6.51
C PRO A 27 -3.19 4.63 -7.04
N VAL A 28 -3.57 3.69 -6.18
CA VAL A 28 -3.70 2.31 -6.60
C VAL A 28 -4.96 2.14 -7.43
N GLU A 29 -5.01 1.11 -8.24
CA GLU A 29 -6.19 0.84 -9.06
C GLU A 29 -7.38 0.47 -8.19
N GLY A 30 -8.57 0.83 -8.65
CA GLY A 30 -9.80 0.47 -7.97
C GLY A 30 -10.41 1.59 -7.16
N ASN A 31 -11.11 1.25 -6.11
CA ASN A 31 -11.94 2.17 -5.35
C ASN A 31 -11.52 2.38 -3.91
N SER A 32 -10.23 2.42 -3.65
CA SER A 32 -9.76 2.64 -2.28
C SER A 32 -10.19 3.99 -1.75
N ILE A 33 -10.61 4.04 -0.50
CA ILE A 33 -10.96 5.29 0.17
C ILE A 33 -9.71 5.90 0.79
N ALA A 34 -8.66 5.12 0.94
CA ALA A 34 -7.44 5.60 1.58
C ALA A 34 -6.79 6.70 0.74
N ASN A 35 -6.21 7.70 1.41
CA ASN A 35 -5.48 8.73 0.69
C ASN A 35 -4.12 8.14 0.24
N ASP A 36 -3.38 8.91 -0.54
CA ASP A 36 -2.14 8.42 -1.13
C ASP A 36 -1.12 7.94 -0.10
N ALA A 37 -0.96 8.68 0.99
CA ALA A 37 -0.02 8.29 2.02
C ALA A 37 -0.41 6.95 2.67
N LEU A 38 -1.69 6.78 2.93
CA LEU A 38 -2.18 5.55 3.52
C LEU A 38 -2.08 4.40 2.53
N GLN A 39 -2.39 4.64 1.26
CA GLN A 39 -2.24 3.63 0.23
C GLN A 39 -0.80 3.17 0.13
N PHE A 40 0.13 4.11 0.21
CA PHE A 40 1.56 3.78 0.15
C PHE A 40 1.94 2.87 1.33
N ASN A 41 1.48 3.21 2.51
CA ASN A 41 1.80 2.41 3.69
C ASN A 41 1.20 1.00 3.62
N VAL A 42 -0.03 0.90 3.16
CA VAL A 42 -0.68 -0.40 3.01
C VAL A 42 0.05 -1.25 1.96
N MET A 43 0.36 -0.64 0.82
CA MET A 43 1.04 -1.34 -0.26
C MET A 43 2.40 -1.84 0.19
N THR A 44 3.14 -1.01 0.92
CA THR A 44 4.45 -1.38 1.43
C THR A 44 4.37 -2.60 2.35
N GLU A 45 3.39 -2.61 3.24
CA GLU A 45 3.24 -3.74 4.16
C GLU A 45 2.81 -5.00 3.42
N ILE A 46 1.93 -4.89 2.45
CA ILE A 46 1.49 -6.05 1.67
C ILE A 46 2.67 -6.63 0.89
N TYR A 47 3.44 -5.78 0.22
CA TYR A 47 4.57 -6.26 -0.58
C TYR A 47 5.63 -6.90 0.31
N LYS A 48 5.87 -6.33 1.47
CA LYS A 48 6.82 -6.89 2.40
C LYS A 48 6.39 -8.29 2.82
N TYR A 49 5.12 -8.47 3.13
CA TYR A 49 4.60 -9.76 3.52
C TYR A 49 4.68 -10.77 2.37
N LEU A 50 4.29 -10.34 1.17
CA LEU A 50 4.29 -11.24 0.02
C LEU A 50 5.70 -11.64 -0.38
N SER A 51 6.68 -10.76 -0.22
CA SER A 51 8.05 -11.09 -0.57
C SER A 51 8.62 -12.15 0.36
N LEU A 52 8.17 -12.18 1.60
CA LEU A 52 8.61 -13.22 2.52
C LEU A 52 7.99 -14.57 2.15
N LYS A 53 6.77 -14.55 1.63
CA LYS A 53 6.11 -15.79 1.25
C LYS A 53 6.50 -16.28 -0.15
N ASN A 54 6.94 -15.37 -1.00
CA ASN A 54 7.29 -15.70 -2.38
C ASN A 54 8.66 -15.13 -2.71
N PRO A 55 9.72 -15.63 -2.09
CA PRO A 55 11.04 -15.02 -2.22
C PRO A 55 11.62 -14.96 -3.62
N SER A 56 11.14 -15.78 -4.53
CA SER A 56 11.62 -15.73 -5.90
C SER A 56 10.76 -14.90 -6.82
N CYS A 57 9.73 -14.25 -6.28
CA CYS A 57 8.84 -13.42 -7.08
C CYS A 57 9.17 -11.96 -6.86
N TYR A 58 9.42 -11.20 -7.92
CA TYR A 58 9.72 -9.79 -7.83
C TYR A 58 8.71 -8.93 -8.58
N ASN A 59 7.68 -9.54 -9.15
CA ASN A 59 6.67 -8.81 -9.90
C ASN A 59 5.39 -8.74 -9.11
N TYR A 60 5.13 -7.57 -8.56
CA TYR A 60 3.90 -7.33 -7.83
C TYR A 60 3.21 -6.12 -8.43
N SER A 61 1.90 -6.19 -8.59
CA SER A 61 1.14 -5.00 -8.97
C SER A 61 -0.24 -5.11 -8.35
N ILE A 62 -0.78 -3.98 -7.96
CA ILE A 62 -2.12 -3.96 -7.40
C ILE A 62 -3.07 -3.80 -8.57
N SER A 63 -3.85 -4.83 -8.83
CA SER A 63 -4.75 -4.84 -9.97
C SER A 63 -6.13 -4.31 -9.63
N ASP A 64 -6.51 -4.31 -8.37
CA ASP A 64 -7.82 -3.82 -7.97
C ASP A 64 -7.88 -3.58 -6.46
N THR A 65 -8.74 -2.66 -6.05
CA THR A 65 -9.13 -2.50 -4.66
C THR A 65 -10.63 -2.32 -4.62
N GLN A 66 -11.28 -2.97 -3.69
CA GLN A 66 -12.73 -2.89 -3.54
C GLN A 66 -13.09 -2.62 -2.10
N ILE A 67 -14.12 -1.83 -1.87
CA ILE A 67 -14.60 -1.59 -0.52
C ILE A 67 -15.54 -2.75 -0.20
N ILE A 68 -15.17 -3.59 0.75
CA ILE A 68 -15.99 -4.73 1.13
C ILE A 68 -16.83 -4.43 2.36
N GLN A 69 -16.49 -3.36 3.08
CA GLN A 69 -17.32 -2.90 4.16
C GLN A 69 -17.24 -1.39 4.14
N TYR A 70 -18.35 -0.73 3.81
CA TYR A 70 -18.38 0.73 3.72
C TYR A 70 -18.21 1.35 5.09
N PRO A 71 -17.75 2.58 5.17
CA PRO A 71 -17.48 3.22 6.45
C PRO A 71 -18.68 3.19 7.38
N TYR A 72 -18.46 2.80 8.61
CA TYR A 72 -19.49 2.73 9.62
C TYR A 72 -18.98 3.29 10.94
N ASP A 73 -19.91 3.60 11.83
CA ASP A 73 -19.63 4.18 13.14
C ASP A 73 -18.76 5.44 12.98
N VAL A 74 -19.13 6.25 12.00
CA VAL A 74 -18.36 7.43 11.62
C VAL A 74 -18.75 8.62 12.47
N LYS A 75 -17.74 9.29 13.02
CA LYS A 75 -17.95 10.52 13.78
C LYS A 75 -17.07 11.61 13.21
N LYS A 76 -17.65 12.79 13.07
CA LYS A 76 -17.00 13.91 12.45
C LYS A 76 -17.16 15.11 13.37
N LYS A 77 -16.12 15.90 13.54
CA LYS A 77 -16.17 17.10 14.34
C LYS A 77 -15.41 18.19 13.62
N ASP A 78 -16.06 19.35 13.41
CA ASP A 78 -15.45 20.48 12.71
C ASP A 78 -14.88 20.10 11.34
N GLY A 79 -15.62 19.25 10.63
CA GLY A 79 -15.19 18.82 9.30
C GLY A 79 -14.12 17.74 9.27
N ILE A 80 -13.68 17.29 10.44
CA ILE A 80 -12.60 16.30 10.52
C ILE A 80 -13.16 15.00 11.09
N TYR A 81 -12.81 13.91 10.45
CA TYR A 81 -13.24 12.59 10.93
C TYR A 81 -12.44 12.22 12.17
N LYS A 82 -13.14 11.84 13.22
CA LYS A 82 -12.55 11.46 14.49
C LYS A 82 -12.69 9.97 14.77
N LYS A 83 -13.60 9.31 14.08
CA LYS A 83 -13.83 7.89 14.26
C LYS A 83 -14.45 7.32 13.00
N GLY A 84 -14.20 6.08 12.73
CA GLY A 84 -14.81 5.37 11.61
C GLY A 84 -14.02 4.12 11.31
N TYR A 85 -14.68 3.18 10.70
CA TYR A 85 -14.09 1.90 10.34
C TYR A 85 -14.55 1.52 8.95
N TRP A 86 -13.67 0.91 8.17
CA TRP A 86 -14.07 0.33 6.89
C TRP A 86 -13.11 -0.78 6.53
N LYS A 87 -13.46 -1.56 5.51
CA LYS A 87 -12.58 -2.62 5.02
C LYS A 87 -12.50 -2.58 3.52
N GLU A 88 -11.34 -2.92 3.01
CA GLU A 88 -11.10 -3.02 1.58
C GLU A 88 -10.49 -4.38 1.27
N LEU A 89 -10.71 -4.83 0.05
CA LEU A 89 -10.07 -6.04 -0.44
C LEU A 89 -9.12 -5.61 -1.56
N TRP A 90 -7.85 -5.83 -1.35
CA TRP A 90 -6.81 -5.46 -2.31
C TRP A 90 -6.42 -6.72 -3.08
N THR A 91 -6.47 -6.64 -4.41
CA THR A 91 -6.08 -7.75 -5.27
C THR A 91 -4.71 -7.44 -5.86
N ILE A 92 -3.76 -8.30 -5.59
CA ILE A 92 -2.39 -8.12 -6.03
C ILE A 92 -2.01 -9.25 -6.98
N ASP A 93 -1.43 -8.88 -8.11
CA ASP A 93 -0.88 -9.85 -9.04
C ASP A 93 0.51 -10.18 -8.52
N VAL A 94 0.75 -11.44 -8.20
CA VAL A 94 2.00 -11.91 -7.66
C VAL A 94 2.55 -12.91 -8.65
N CYS A 95 3.44 -12.47 -9.51
CA CYS A 95 3.97 -13.27 -10.60
C CYS A 95 2.86 -13.86 -11.46
N LYS A 96 2.50 -15.09 -11.26
CA LYS A 96 1.51 -15.75 -12.12
C LYS A 96 0.16 -15.97 -11.49
N HIS A 97 -0.09 -15.45 -10.33
CA HIS A 97 -1.39 -15.67 -9.70
C HIS A 97 -1.83 -14.42 -8.94
N LYS A 98 -3.06 -14.41 -8.53
CA LYS A 98 -3.63 -13.29 -7.81
C LYS A 98 -3.81 -13.64 -6.34
N VAL A 99 -3.53 -12.68 -5.49
CA VAL A 99 -3.73 -12.84 -4.06
C VAL A 99 -4.66 -11.72 -3.63
N GLN A 100 -5.67 -12.05 -2.86
CA GLN A 100 -6.60 -11.06 -2.32
C GLN A 100 -6.31 -10.86 -0.83
N VAL A 101 -6.11 -9.61 -0.47
CA VAL A 101 -5.67 -9.24 0.87
C VAL A 101 -6.70 -8.33 1.51
N PRO A 102 -7.38 -8.79 2.57
CA PRO A 102 -8.30 -7.92 3.27
C PRO A 102 -7.54 -6.93 4.15
N VAL A 103 -7.95 -5.68 4.12
CA VAL A 103 -7.32 -4.63 4.92
C VAL A 103 -8.41 -3.91 5.71
N SER A 104 -8.26 -3.85 7.01
CA SER A 104 -9.19 -3.17 7.90
C SER A 104 -8.61 -1.82 8.31
N TYR A 105 -9.44 -0.80 8.31
CA TYR A 105 -8.99 0.55 8.64
C TYR A 105 -9.78 1.10 9.82
N SER A 106 -9.13 1.88 10.63
CA SER A 106 -9.81 2.58 11.73
C SER A 106 -9.27 3.99 11.86
N ILE A 107 -10.18 4.95 11.97
CA ILE A 107 -9.83 6.35 12.16
C ILE A 107 -9.79 6.62 13.67
N LYS A 108 -8.71 7.19 14.13
CA LYS A 108 -8.52 7.51 15.54
C LYS A 108 -8.06 8.96 15.64
N LYS A 109 -7.98 9.48 16.86
CA LYS A 109 -7.52 10.85 17.06
C LYS A 109 -6.12 11.09 16.48
N SER A 110 -5.27 10.09 16.53
CA SER A 110 -3.90 10.20 16.06
C SER A 110 -3.75 9.94 14.55
N GLY A 111 -4.83 9.67 13.86
CA GLY A 111 -4.80 9.39 12.43
C GLY A 111 -5.46 8.08 12.10
N THR A 112 -5.27 7.60 10.89
CA THR A 112 -5.89 6.36 10.44
C THR A 112 -4.90 5.23 10.56
N ALA A 113 -5.33 4.17 11.22
CA ALA A 113 -4.55 2.95 11.35
C ALA A 113 -5.11 1.91 10.40
N PHE A 114 -4.29 0.95 10.01
CA PHE A 114 -4.78 -0.17 9.20
C PHE A 114 -4.20 -1.48 9.72
N LYS A 115 -4.88 -2.56 9.38
CA LYS A 115 -4.43 -3.88 9.74
C LYS A 115 -4.66 -4.79 8.56
N ILE A 116 -3.62 -5.48 8.12
CA ILE A 116 -3.71 -6.47 7.07
C ILE A 116 -4.09 -7.78 7.75
N GLU A 117 -5.17 -8.39 7.26
CA GLU A 117 -5.64 -9.63 7.89
C GLU A 117 -4.76 -10.79 7.49
N ASP A 118 -4.58 -11.72 8.40
CA ASP A 118 -3.66 -12.83 8.19
C ASP A 118 -4.11 -13.80 7.12
N LYS A 119 -5.37 -13.80 6.80
CA LYS A 119 -5.90 -14.78 5.88
C LYS A 119 -6.03 -14.21 4.49
N PHE A 120 -5.14 -14.61 3.63
CA PHE A 120 -5.15 -14.18 2.23
C PHE A 120 -5.84 -15.23 1.39
N TYR A 121 -6.49 -14.78 0.34
CA TYR A 121 -7.17 -15.66 -0.60
C TYR A 121 -6.37 -15.69 -1.90
N THR A 122 -5.95 -16.88 -2.31
CA THR A 122 -5.16 -17.04 -3.53
C THR A 122 -6.05 -17.61 -4.63
N GLN A 123 -5.92 -17.04 -5.80
CA GLN A 123 -6.68 -17.49 -6.96
C GLN A 123 -5.76 -18.13 -8.00
#